data_58f98d6b3f40213cc7cb9d3c5c889e4d
#
_entry.id   58f98d6b3f40213cc7cb9d3c5c889e4d
#
_cell.length_a   1.000
_cell.length_b   1.000
_cell.length_c   1.000
_cell.angle_alpha   90.00
_cell.angle_beta   90.00
_cell.angle_gamma   90.00
#
_symmetry.space_group_name_H-M   'P 1'
#
loop_
_entity.id
_entity.type
_entity.pdbx_description
1 polymer ?
#
loop_
_entity_poly.entity_id
_entity_poly.type
_entity_poly.pdbx_seq_one_letter_code
_entity_poly.pdbx_strand_id
1 'polypeptide(L)'
;MHSLNDGVIDFTLNICWEDLPVAVQHQAKRCLLDTLGALIAGSQTPVADIMRKTAREQFRGDQATIMVSGERASAAGAALANGFYSNALDIDDGYRPTKGHPGACALPPVLAAAELVGGCSGQEFLTALVIAYELGIRAGVIRHATWEVYHSSGSGGPIAGAAAAGRLLGLEAQQIFHAMGAAEYHAPIAPMMKAIDTPSMGKDSIGWGCMVAVLSALMARDGFTGIRSLFDDAPDAKRVENLGDEWEILNLYFKPYAACRWGQPAVAGAIKIVRDHQLTPDQVKHIRVRIFQAAARLPNRYPRDTEEA
;
A
#
# COMPACT_ATOMS: atom_id res chain seq x y z
N MET A 1 -15.60 -1.61 29.07
CA MET A 1 -15.51 -2.24 27.75
C MET A 1 -14.15 -1.87 27.21
N HIS A 2 -13.32 -2.87 26.86
CA HIS A 2 -12.13 -2.59 26.05
C HIS A 2 -12.59 -2.02 24.70
N SER A 3 -11.97 -0.95 24.24
CA SER A 3 -12.25 -0.42 22.93
C SER A 3 -11.63 -1.33 21.86
N LEU A 4 -12.14 -1.34 20.64
CA LEU A 4 -11.55 -2.11 19.54
C LEU A 4 -10.14 -1.61 19.20
N ASN A 5 -9.88 -0.30 19.41
CA ASN A 5 -8.53 0.27 19.32
C ASN A 5 -7.56 -0.39 20.31
N ASP A 6 -8.00 -0.73 21.54
CA ASP A 6 -7.14 -1.40 22.53
C ASP A 6 -6.66 -2.76 22.00
N GLY A 7 -7.54 -3.53 21.34
CA GLY A 7 -7.19 -4.79 20.66
C GLY A 7 -6.21 -4.61 19.50
N VAL A 8 -6.39 -3.56 18.70
CA VAL A 8 -5.47 -3.21 17.59
C VAL A 8 -4.09 -2.81 18.11
N ILE A 9 -4.06 -2.03 19.22
CA ILE A 9 -2.81 -1.60 19.85
C ILE A 9 -2.09 -2.79 20.47
N ASP A 10 -2.83 -3.65 21.19
CA ASP A 10 -2.29 -4.87 21.79
C ASP A 10 -1.69 -5.79 20.71
N PHE A 11 -2.42 -6.06 19.64
CA PHE A 11 -1.91 -6.79 18.48
C PHE A 11 -0.64 -6.15 17.92
N THR A 12 -0.64 -4.83 17.73
CA THR A 12 0.51 -4.09 17.19
C THR A 12 1.75 -4.24 18.06
N LEU A 13 1.61 -4.15 19.37
CA LEU A 13 2.73 -4.13 20.30
C LEU A 13 3.24 -5.53 20.68
N ASN A 14 2.35 -6.53 20.76
CA ASN A 14 2.67 -7.79 21.39
C ASN A 14 2.83 -8.98 20.44
N ILE A 15 2.28 -8.94 19.21
CA ILE A 15 2.47 -10.05 18.26
C ILE A 15 3.96 -10.24 17.94
N CYS A 16 4.45 -11.47 18.00
CA CYS A 16 5.82 -11.83 17.69
C CYS A 16 5.88 -12.70 16.43
N TRP A 17 7.06 -12.82 15.84
CA TRP A 17 7.27 -13.68 14.66
C TRP A 17 6.87 -15.13 14.91
N GLU A 18 7.13 -15.62 16.10
CA GLU A 18 6.84 -16.98 16.54
C GLU A 18 5.34 -17.26 16.69
N ASP A 19 4.52 -16.22 16.91
CA ASP A 19 3.06 -16.32 17.01
C ASP A 19 2.40 -16.40 15.65
N LEU A 20 3.12 -15.98 14.58
CA LEU A 20 2.58 -16.01 13.21
C LEU A 20 2.51 -17.43 12.67
N PRO A 21 1.36 -17.89 12.17
CA PRO A 21 1.27 -19.17 11.47
C PRO A 21 2.31 -19.26 10.34
N VAL A 22 2.86 -20.45 10.10
CA VAL A 22 3.87 -20.68 9.06
C VAL A 22 3.41 -20.18 7.68
N ALA A 23 2.13 -20.33 7.36
CA ALA A 23 1.53 -19.80 6.12
C ALA A 23 1.65 -18.29 6.04
N VAL A 24 1.42 -17.56 7.15
CA VAL A 24 1.55 -16.10 7.22
C VAL A 24 3.00 -15.66 7.09
N GLN A 25 3.92 -16.35 7.79
CA GLN A 25 5.36 -16.10 7.68
C GLN A 25 5.86 -16.27 6.24
N HIS A 26 5.38 -17.30 5.54
CA HIS A 26 5.72 -17.53 4.14
C HIS A 26 5.11 -16.46 3.24
N GLN A 27 3.84 -16.10 3.47
CA GLN A 27 3.16 -15.08 2.68
C GLN A 27 3.80 -13.69 2.88
N ALA A 28 4.22 -13.33 4.09
CA ALA A 28 4.93 -12.08 4.35
C ALA A 28 6.21 -11.94 3.49
N LYS A 29 6.96 -13.04 3.33
CA LYS A 29 8.15 -13.06 2.46
C LYS A 29 7.78 -12.90 0.98
N ARG A 30 6.67 -13.49 0.53
CA ARG A 30 6.17 -13.32 -0.84
C ARG A 30 5.71 -11.88 -1.09
N CYS A 31 4.99 -11.29 -0.14
CA CYS A 31 4.56 -9.90 -0.20
C CYS A 31 5.75 -8.93 -0.27
N LEU A 32 6.78 -9.16 0.55
CA LEU A 32 8.02 -8.39 0.50
C LEU A 32 8.67 -8.49 -0.89
N LEU A 33 8.79 -9.70 -1.43
CA LEU A 33 9.39 -9.94 -2.75
C LEU A 33 8.61 -9.24 -3.87
N ASP A 34 7.29 -9.36 -3.86
CA ASP A 34 6.39 -8.74 -4.84
C ASP A 34 6.50 -7.21 -4.83
N THR A 35 6.36 -6.63 -3.63
CA THR A 35 6.40 -5.16 -3.49
C THR A 35 7.78 -4.59 -3.77
N LEU A 36 8.86 -5.27 -3.40
CA LEU A 36 10.23 -4.86 -3.79
C LEU A 36 10.42 -4.93 -5.30
N GLY A 37 9.92 -5.99 -5.95
CA GLY A 37 9.94 -6.11 -7.40
C GLY A 37 9.19 -4.97 -8.09
N ALA A 38 7.99 -4.65 -7.61
CA ALA A 38 7.19 -3.53 -8.10
C ALA A 38 7.91 -2.17 -7.91
N LEU A 39 8.53 -1.97 -6.74
CA LEU A 39 9.30 -0.77 -6.42
C LEU A 39 10.52 -0.62 -7.34
N ILE A 40 11.28 -1.70 -7.55
CA ILE A 40 12.45 -1.69 -8.44
C ILE A 40 12.04 -1.37 -9.88
N ALA A 41 10.99 -2.02 -10.39
CA ALA A 41 10.48 -1.74 -11.72
C ALA A 41 9.94 -0.31 -11.84
N GLY A 42 9.16 0.15 -10.85
CA GLY A 42 8.57 1.48 -10.82
C GLY A 42 9.60 2.61 -10.69
N SER A 43 10.80 2.33 -10.15
CA SER A 43 11.89 3.31 -10.08
C SER A 43 12.43 3.75 -11.44
N GLN A 44 12.08 3.04 -12.51
CA GLN A 44 12.49 3.37 -13.89
C GLN A 44 11.51 4.31 -14.60
N THR A 45 10.46 4.76 -13.92
CA THR A 45 9.42 5.61 -14.51
C THR A 45 9.71 7.10 -14.33
N PRO A 46 9.17 7.98 -15.22
CA PRO A 46 9.35 9.43 -15.07
C PRO A 46 8.86 9.99 -13.73
N VAL A 47 7.81 9.41 -13.14
CA VAL A 47 7.35 9.84 -11.81
C VAL A 47 8.38 9.54 -10.73
N ALA A 48 9.15 8.48 -10.87
CA ALA A 48 10.20 8.13 -9.92
C ALA A 48 11.29 9.20 -9.85
N ASP A 49 11.76 9.71 -10.98
CA ASP A 49 12.74 10.80 -11.02
C ASP A 49 12.23 12.08 -10.37
N ILE A 50 10.95 12.43 -10.63
CA ILE A 50 10.31 13.59 -10.01
C ILE A 50 10.27 13.42 -8.49
N MET A 51 9.83 12.25 -8.01
CA MET A 51 9.65 12.02 -6.58
C MET A 51 11.00 11.88 -5.85
N ARG A 52 12.01 11.29 -6.48
CA ARG A 52 13.38 11.25 -5.98
C ARG A 52 13.92 12.66 -5.76
N LYS A 53 13.80 13.52 -6.78
CA LYS A 53 14.20 14.93 -6.68
C LYS A 53 13.42 15.66 -5.59
N THR A 54 12.10 15.49 -5.55
CA THR A 54 11.23 16.12 -4.53
C THR A 54 11.64 15.69 -3.12
N ALA A 55 11.84 14.39 -2.89
CA ALA A 55 12.26 13.88 -1.58
C ALA A 55 13.60 14.48 -1.13
N ARG A 56 14.58 14.55 -2.02
CA ARG A 56 15.90 15.11 -1.71
C ARG A 56 15.89 16.61 -1.44
N GLU A 57 15.12 17.37 -2.18
CA GLU A 57 15.11 18.83 -2.11
C GLU A 57 14.21 19.37 -1.00
N GLN A 58 13.02 18.78 -0.84
CA GLN A 58 11.98 19.26 0.07
C GLN A 58 11.96 18.51 1.42
N PHE A 59 12.44 17.26 1.45
CA PHE A 59 12.47 16.39 2.63
C PHE A 59 13.90 15.95 2.96
N ARG A 60 14.80 16.93 3.05
CA ARG A 60 16.23 16.70 3.30
C ARG A 60 16.47 15.94 4.59
N GLY A 61 17.47 15.08 4.59
CA GLY A 61 17.89 14.29 5.75
C GLY A 61 18.75 13.11 5.32
N ASP A 62 19.20 12.37 6.32
CA ASP A 62 20.03 11.17 6.17
C ASP A 62 19.44 10.04 7.02
N GLN A 63 18.12 9.92 7.01
CA GLN A 63 17.41 9.01 7.91
C GLN A 63 17.01 7.71 7.22
N ALA A 64 16.65 7.76 5.92
CA ALA A 64 16.22 6.58 5.18
C ALA A 64 16.61 6.68 3.70
N THR A 65 16.69 5.53 3.06
CA THR A 65 17.11 5.36 1.67
C THR A 65 15.94 5.49 0.69
N ILE A 66 16.13 6.31 -0.34
CA ILE A 66 15.33 6.24 -1.55
C ILE A 66 15.86 5.02 -2.32
N MET A 67 15.07 3.95 -2.34
CA MET A 67 15.47 2.66 -2.88
C MET A 67 15.94 2.76 -4.33
N VAL A 68 16.77 1.82 -4.75
CA VAL A 68 17.40 1.72 -6.07
C VAL A 68 18.45 2.82 -6.33
N SER A 69 18.12 4.09 -6.07
CA SER A 69 19.08 5.19 -6.24
C SER A 69 20.16 5.21 -5.16
N GLY A 70 19.89 4.68 -3.97
CA GLY A 70 20.79 4.75 -2.81
C GLY A 70 20.90 6.14 -2.18
N GLU A 71 20.18 7.14 -2.72
CA GLU A 71 20.16 8.49 -2.17
C GLU A 71 19.39 8.54 -0.85
N ARG A 72 19.76 9.49 0.02
CA ARG A 72 19.19 9.62 1.37
C ARG A 72 18.25 10.82 1.46
N ALA A 73 17.22 10.67 2.31
CA ALA A 73 16.27 11.73 2.64
C ALA A 73 15.83 11.61 4.11
N SER A 74 14.94 12.49 4.58
CA SER A 74 14.20 12.22 5.81
C SER A 74 13.39 10.93 5.66
N ALA A 75 13.10 10.25 6.77
CA ALA A 75 12.31 9.00 6.73
C ALA A 75 10.97 9.18 6.00
N ALA A 76 10.30 10.31 6.23
CA ALA A 76 9.05 10.67 5.56
C ALA A 76 9.26 10.89 4.05
N GLY A 77 10.34 11.57 3.65
CA GLY A 77 10.68 11.79 2.24
C GLY A 77 11.02 10.50 1.50
N ALA A 78 11.77 9.61 2.13
CA ALA A 78 12.08 8.29 1.57
C ALA A 78 10.80 7.44 1.42
N ALA A 79 9.93 7.44 2.43
CA ALA A 79 8.64 6.74 2.36
C ALA A 79 7.74 7.28 1.23
N LEU A 80 7.75 8.62 1.02
CA LEU A 80 7.04 9.26 -0.09
C LEU A 80 7.53 8.73 -1.44
N ALA A 81 8.83 8.80 -1.71
CA ALA A 81 9.41 8.38 -2.99
C ALA A 81 9.22 6.88 -3.22
N ASN A 82 9.53 6.05 -2.23
CA ASN A 82 9.39 4.60 -2.32
C ASN A 82 7.93 4.17 -2.49
N GLY A 83 6.97 4.87 -1.90
CA GLY A 83 5.55 4.63 -2.09
C GLY A 83 5.08 4.93 -3.53
N PHE A 84 5.60 5.98 -4.15
CA PHE A 84 5.35 6.22 -5.57
C PHE A 84 5.99 5.14 -6.45
N TYR A 85 7.23 4.73 -6.16
CA TYR A 85 7.89 3.66 -6.90
C TYR A 85 7.10 2.36 -6.84
N SER A 86 6.64 1.97 -5.65
CA SER A 86 5.93 0.70 -5.43
C SER A 86 4.65 0.56 -6.25
N ASN A 87 3.99 1.68 -6.60
CA ASN A 87 2.70 1.65 -7.31
C ASN A 87 2.75 2.25 -8.73
N ALA A 88 3.90 2.75 -9.19
CA ALA A 88 4.02 3.47 -10.47
C ALA A 88 3.50 2.68 -11.67
N LEU A 89 3.78 1.39 -11.74
CA LEU A 89 3.42 0.50 -12.83
C LEU A 89 2.14 -0.30 -12.62
N ASP A 90 1.47 -0.14 -11.46
CA ASP A 90 0.27 -0.90 -11.12
C ASP A 90 0.47 -2.43 -11.16
N ILE A 91 1.71 -2.89 -10.89
CA ILE A 91 2.09 -4.32 -10.88
C ILE A 91 2.10 -4.92 -9.47
N ASP A 92 2.13 -4.07 -8.46
CA ASP A 92 2.09 -4.44 -7.04
C ASP A 92 0.81 -5.19 -6.68
N ASP A 93 0.87 -5.92 -5.56
CA ASP A 93 -0.20 -6.80 -5.09
C ASP A 93 -1.57 -6.10 -4.96
N GLY A 94 -2.57 -6.88 -4.64
CA GLY A 94 -3.89 -6.32 -4.40
C GLY A 94 -4.76 -7.18 -3.51
N TYR A 95 -5.76 -6.52 -2.92
CA TYR A 95 -6.79 -7.17 -2.13
C TYR A 95 -8.16 -6.75 -2.64
N ARG A 96 -8.97 -7.75 -3.07
CA ARG A 96 -10.22 -7.48 -3.80
C ARG A 96 -11.24 -6.65 -3.02
N PRO A 97 -11.52 -6.91 -1.73
CA PRO A 97 -12.50 -6.12 -0.97
C PRO A 97 -12.11 -4.65 -0.80
N THR A 98 -10.84 -4.33 -0.64
CA THR A 98 -10.36 -2.94 -0.56
C THR A 98 -10.25 -2.27 -1.92
N LYS A 99 -10.30 -3.04 -3.03
CA LYS A 99 -10.01 -2.56 -4.39
C LYS A 99 -8.68 -1.80 -4.44
N GLY A 100 -7.71 -2.21 -3.65
CA GLY A 100 -6.50 -1.46 -3.35
C GLY A 100 -5.25 -2.32 -3.32
N HIS A 101 -4.14 -1.67 -2.97
CA HIS A 101 -2.76 -2.11 -3.07
C HIS A 101 -2.09 -2.14 -1.68
N PRO A 102 -2.31 -3.20 -0.87
CA PRO A 102 -1.82 -3.23 0.50
C PRO A 102 -0.30 -3.13 0.62
N GLY A 103 0.45 -3.85 -0.22
CA GLY A 103 1.90 -3.90 -0.15
C GLY A 103 2.57 -2.56 -0.39
N ALA A 104 2.12 -1.83 -1.41
CA ALA A 104 2.65 -0.51 -1.71
C ALA A 104 2.39 0.52 -0.58
N CYS A 105 1.34 0.33 0.21
CA CYS A 105 1.06 1.13 1.40
C CYS A 105 1.86 0.68 2.63
N ALA A 106 2.14 -0.63 2.75
CA ALA A 106 2.74 -1.23 3.93
C ALA A 106 4.27 -1.12 3.94
N LEU A 107 4.92 -1.49 2.83
CA LEU A 107 6.37 -1.65 2.80
C LEU A 107 7.14 -0.33 2.98
N PRO A 108 6.84 0.78 2.28
CA PRO A 108 7.65 1.98 2.37
C PRO A 108 7.73 2.61 3.77
N PRO A 109 6.64 2.74 4.55
CA PRO A 109 6.75 3.25 5.92
C PRO A 109 7.50 2.31 6.86
N VAL A 110 7.37 0.98 6.69
CA VAL A 110 8.10 -0.01 7.50
C VAL A 110 9.60 0.05 7.19
N LEU A 111 9.99 0.16 5.91
CA LEU A 111 11.40 0.35 5.51
C LEU A 111 11.99 1.63 6.10
N ALA A 112 11.28 2.74 5.96
CA ALA A 112 11.76 4.03 6.45
C ALA A 112 11.92 4.04 8.00
N ALA A 113 10.98 3.45 8.71
CA ALA A 113 11.05 3.33 10.17
C ALA A 113 12.20 2.40 10.60
N ALA A 114 12.38 1.26 9.93
CA ALA A 114 13.47 0.32 10.24
C ALA A 114 14.85 0.97 10.05
N GLU A 115 15.05 1.72 8.97
CA GLU A 115 16.32 2.45 8.76
C GLU A 115 16.51 3.59 9.77
N LEU A 116 15.45 4.31 10.11
CA LEU A 116 15.50 5.42 11.07
C LEU A 116 15.99 4.98 12.45
N VAL A 117 15.65 3.77 12.88
CA VAL A 117 16.09 3.21 14.18
C VAL A 117 17.47 2.51 14.09
N GLY A 118 18.13 2.55 12.95
CA GLY A 118 19.43 1.92 12.74
C GLY A 118 19.35 0.43 12.38
N GLY A 119 18.19 -0.06 12.00
CA GLY A 119 17.92 -1.45 11.61
C GLY A 119 17.22 -2.27 12.70
N CYS A 120 16.65 -3.38 12.28
CA CYS A 120 16.01 -4.37 13.16
C CYS A 120 16.28 -5.77 12.60
N SER A 121 15.90 -6.82 13.35
CA SER A 121 15.99 -8.19 12.85
C SER A 121 15.03 -8.40 11.66
N GLY A 122 15.35 -9.36 10.77
CA GLY A 122 14.46 -9.70 9.66
C GLY A 122 13.10 -10.23 10.14
N GLN A 123 13.04 -10.88 11.30
CA GLN A 123 11.80 -11.33 11.92
C GLN A 123 10.95 -10.13 12.37
N GLU A 124 11.56 -9.17 13.07
CA GLU A 124 10.86 -7.96 13.51
C GLU A 124 10.37 -7.12 12.32
N PHE A 125 11.19 -6.97 11.28
CA PHE A 125 10.81 -6.31 10.04
C PHE A 125 9.58 -6.96 9.38
N LEU A 126 9.61 -8.29 9.24
CA LEU A 126 8.49 -9.03 8.63
C LEU A 126 7.25 -9.02 9.52
N THR A 127 7.40 -9.02 10.85
CA THR A 127 6.27 -8.86 11.79
C THR A 127 5.63 -7.49 11.63
N ALA A 128 6.41 -6.41 11.58
CA ALA A 128 5.90 -5.07 11.33
C ALA A 128 5.22 -4.97 9.95
N LEU A 129 5.76 -5.65 8.94
CA LEU A 129 5.14 -5.72 7.62
C LEU A 129 3.78 -6.44 7.67
N VAL A 130 3.67 -7.57 8.38
CA VAL A 130 2.38 -8.27 8.58
C VAL A 130 1.37 -7.37 9.28
N ILE A 131 1.77 -6.66 10.34
CA ILE A 131 0.91 -5.69 11.03
C ILE A 131 0.38 -4.64 10.05
N ALA A 132 1.27 -4.07 9.22
CA ALA A 132 0.87 -3.07 8.23
C ALA A 132 -0.12 -3.64 7.19
N TYR A 133 0.05 -4.90 6.77
CA TYR A 133 -0.91 -5.55 5.87
C TYR A 133 -2.25 -5.80 6.56
N GLU A 134 -2.25 -6.43 7.73
CA GLU A 134 -3.47 -6.79 8.45
C GLU A 134 -4.32 -5.58 8.80
N LEU A 135 -3.71 -4.56 9.37
CA LEU A 135 -4.41 -3.34 9.71
C LEU A 135 -4.79 -2.52 8.46
N GLY A 136 -3.92 -2.47 7.44
CA GLY A 136 -4.17 -1.72 6.21
C GLY A 136 -5.32 -2.29 5.38
N ILE A 137 -5.41 -3.61 5.27
CA ILE A 137 -6.53 -4.29 4.61
C ILE A 137 -7.84 -4.00 5.36
N ARG A 138 -7.86 -4.19 6.68
CA ARG A 138 -9.06 -3.93 7.50
C ARG A 138 -9.46 -2.46 7.45
N ALA A 139 -8.52 -1.53 7.60
CA ALA A 139 -8.78 -0.10 7.47
C ALA A 139 -9.39 0.25 6.10
N GLY A 140 -8.85 -0.31 5.02
CA GLY A 140 -9.37 -0.12 3.67
C GLY A 140 -10.81 -0.63 3.50
N VAL A 141 -11.13 -1.81 4.06
CA VAL A 141 -12.51 -2.35 4.00
C VAL A 141 -13.47 -1.51 4.83
N ILE A 142 -13.10 -1.14 6.05
CA ILE A 142 -13.90 -0.29 6.93
C ILE A 142 -14.13 1.08 6.27
N ARG A 143 -13.09 1.67 5.68
CA ARG A 143 -13.18 2.96 4.99
C ARG A 143 -14.16 2.89 3.81
N HIS A 144 -14.16 1.82 3.02
CA HIS A 144 -15.13 1.64 1.95
C HIS A 144 -16.56 1.45 2.43
N ALA A 145 -16.77 0.91 3.62
CA ALA A 145 -18.09 0.77 4.23
C ALA A 145 -18.63 2.10 4.80
N THR A 146 -17.73 3.03 5.16
CA THR A 146 -18.09 4.30 5.83
C THR A 146 -18.09 5.52 4.93
N TRP A 147 -17.51 5.40 3.73
CA TRP A 147 -17.38 6.52 2.79
C TRP A 147 -17.99 6.15 1.43
N GLU A 148 -18.99 6.89 0.98
CA GLU A 148 -19.74 6.57 -0.24
C GLU A 148 -18.91 6.66 -1.53
N VAL A 149 -17.89 7.50 -1.55
CA VAL A 149 -17.04 7.69 -2.73
C VAL A 149 -15.95 6.63 -2.77
N TYR A 150 -15.82 5.93 -3.90
CA TYR A 150 -14.68 5.04 -4.13
C TYR A 150 -13.37 5.85 -4.05
N HIS A 151 -12.54 5.55 -3.07
CA HIS A 151 -11.30 6.25 -2.76
C HIS A 151 -10.06 5.38 -2.99
N SER A 152 -8.91 6.02 -3.07
CA SER A 152 -7.63 5.39 -3.31
C SER A 152 -7.08 4.61 -2.10
N SER A 153 -6.10 3.74 -2.34
CA SER A 153 -5.41 2.95 -1.31
C SER A 153 -4.67 3.80 -0.28
N GLY A 154 -4.23 5.01 -0.67
CA GLY A 154 -3.58 5.96 0.23
C GLY A 154 -4.48 6.47 1.36
N SER A 155 -5.79 6.15 1.38
CA SER A 155 -6.72 6.61 2.41
C SER A 155 -6.73 5.74 3.68
N GLY A 156 -6.56 4.43 3.56
CA GLY A 156 -6.57 3.48 4.69
C GLY A 156 -5.17 3.03 5.11
N GLY A 157 -4.28 2.88 4.13
CA GLY A 157 -2.90 2.44 4.36
C GLY A 157 -2.10 3.23 5.39
N PRO A 158 -2.21 4.58 5.45
CA PRO A 158 -1.49 5.39 6.43
C PRO A 158 -1.73 5.00 7.89
N ILE A 159 -2.94 4.60 8.24
CA ILE A 159 -3.29 4.22 9.61
C ILE A 159 -2.46 3.01 10.05
N ALA A 160 -2.41 2.00 9.22
CA ALA A 160 -1.64 0.78 9.45
C ALA A 160 -0.13 1.03 9.39
N GLY A 161 0.31 1.83 8.40
CA GLY A 161 1.72 2.22 8.29
C GLY A 161 2.21 2.98 9.52
N ALA A 162 1.36 3.84 10.12
CA ALA A 162 1.70 4.57 11.34
C ALA A 162 1.81 3.63 12.56
N ALA A 163 0.91 2.64 12.68
CA ALA A 163 0.99 1.63 13.72
C ALA A 163 2.28 0.79 13.60
N ALA A 164 2.57 0.26 12.42
CA ALA A 164 3.76 -0.55 12.17
C ALA A 164 5.07 0.24 12.33
N ALA A 165 5.12 1.47 11.82
CA ALA A 165 6.25 2.37 12.02
C ALA A 165 6.43 2.71 13.50
N GLY A 166 5.32 2.99 14.21
CA GLY A 166 5.32 3.27 15.63
C GLY A 166 5.89 2.11 16.47
N ARG A 167 5.53 0.87 16.12
CA ARG A 167 6.13 -0.32 16.74
C ARG A 167 7.65 -0.31 16.58
N LEU A 168 8.15 -0.16 15.36
CA LEU A 168 9.60 -0.14 15.09
C LEU A 168 10.31 1.02 15.80
N LEU A 169 9.63 2.16 15.96
CA LEU A 169 10.12 3.33 16.71
C LEU A 169 10.06 3.13 18.23
N GLY A 170 9.50 2.02 18.73
CA GLY A 170 9.35 1.74 20.16
C GLY A 170 8.31 2.62 20.85
N LEU A 171 7.25 3.02 20.14
CA LEU A 171 6.18 3.83 20.71
C LEU A 171 5.35 3.04 21.73
N GLU A 172 4.93 3.71 22.79
CA GLU A 172 4.01 3.18 23.77
C GLU A 172 2.56 3.16 23.25
N ALA A 173 1.68 2.40 23.91
CA ALA A 173 0.28 2.20 23.53
C ALA A 173 -0.46 3.51 23.23
N GLN A 174 -0.31 4.52 24.10
CA GLN A 174 -0.96 5.82 23.92
C GLN A 174 -0.42 6.56 22.68
N GLN A 175 0.87 6.43 22.40
CA GLN A 175 1.48 7.04 21.21
C GLN A 175 1.03 6.32 19.94
N ILE A 176 0.89 5.00 19.94
CA ILE A 176 0.30 4.24 18.80
C ILE A 176 -1.14 4.69 18.53
N PHE A 177 -1.95 4.86 19.60
CA PHE A 177 -3.30 5.41 19.46
C PHE A 177 -3.30 6.76 18.74
N HIS A 178 -2.46 7.69 19.18
CA HIS A 178 -2.37 9.01 18.56
C HIS A 178 -1.78 8.97 17.15
N ALA A 179 -0.81 8.10 16.87
CA ALA A 179 -0.23 7.91 15.56
C ALA A 179 -1.28 7.45 14.54
N MET A 180 -2.08 6.44 14.89
CA MET A 180 -3.16 5.95 14.03
C MET A 180 -4.21 7.03 13.75
N GLY A 181 -4.66 7.74 14.79
CA GLY A 181 -5.65 8.79 14.65
C GLY A 181 -5.16 10.00 13.85
N ALA A 182 -3.90 10.39 14.03
CA ALA A 182 -3.28 11.45 13.22
C ALA A 182 -3.15 11.02 11.75
N ALA A 183 -2.73 9.76 11.52
CA ALA A 183 -2.60 9.23 10.18
C ALA A 183 -3.95 9.16 9.45
N GLU A 184 -5.01 8.79 10.14
CA GLU A 184 -6.36 8.80 9.58
C GLU A 184 -6.82 10.19 9.18
N TYR A 185 -6.64 11.16 10.07
CA TYR A 185 -7.11 12.54 9.86
C TYR A 185 -6.41 13.22 8.69
N HIS A 186 -5.15 12.90 8.47
CA HIS A 186 -4.31 13.48 7.41
C HIS A 186 -4.17 12.59 6.17
N ALA A 187 -4.81 11.41 6.13
CA ALA A 187 -4.73 10.51 4.99
C ALA A 187 -5.32 11.15 3.71
N PRO A 188 -4.70 10.99 2.55
CA PRO A 188 -5.24 11.50 1.29
C PRO A 188 -6.48 10.69 0.86
N ILE A 189 -7.66 11.29 0.95
CA ILE A 189 -8.90 10.68 0.45
C ILE A 189 -9.14 11.15 -0.98
N ALA A 190 -8.53 10.48 -1.96
CA ALA A 190 -8.64 10.82 -3.36
C ALA A 190 -9.80 10.04 -4.04
N PRO A 191 -10.70 10.71 -4.79
CA PRO A 191 -11.79 10.03 -5.50
C PRO A 191 -11.23 9.25 -6.70
N MET A 192 -11.19 7.92 -6.58
CA MET A 192 -10.50 7.03 -7.51
C MET A 192 -11.01 7.12 -8.95
N MET A 193 -12.34 7.22 -9.14
CA MET A 193 -12.90 7.30 -10.48
C MET A 193 -12.45 8.58 -11.23
N LYS A 194 -12.16 9.67 -10.52
CA LYS A 194 -11.59 10.87 -11.14
C LYS A 194 -10.17 10.63 -11.66
N ALA A 195 -9.36 9.88 -10.92
CA ALA A 195 -8.02 9.50 -11.36
C ALA A 195 -8.04 8.51 -12.54
N ILE A 196 -9.06 7.65 -12.61
CA ILE A 196 -9.29 6.74 -13.74
C ILE A 196 -9.69 7.50 -15.00
N ASP A 197 -10.63 8.46 -14.88
CA ASP A 197 -11.10 9.26 -16.01
C ASP A 197 -10.03 10.22 -16.54
N THR A 198 -9.14 10.69 -15.66
CA THR A 198 -8.04 11.59 -16.01
C THR A 198 -6.73 11.00 -15.48
N PRO A 199 -6.13 10.05 -16.21
CA PRO A 199 -4.90 9.41 -15.78
C PRO A 199 -3.79 10.42 -15.50
N SER A 200 -3.16 10.25 -14.34
CA SER A 200 -2.09 11.14 -13.89
C SER A 200 -1.08 10.38 -13.03
N MET A 201 0.07 11.00 -12.82
CA MET A 201 1.10 10.46 -11.92
C MET A 201 0.66 10.38 -10.45
N GLY A 202 -0.49 10.98 -10.09
CA GLY A 202 -1.05 10.92 -8.73
C GLY A 202 -1.49 9.52 -8.31
N LYS A 203 -1.86 8.67 -9.27
CA LYS A 203 -2.22 7.27 -9.03
C LYS A 203 -3.15 7.11 -7.82
N ASP A 204 -2.85 6.17 -6.95
CA ASP A 204 -3.61 5.82 -5.74
C ASP A 204 -3.24 6.66 -4.50
N SER A 205 -2.50 7.76 -4.66
CA SER A 205 -2.01 8.63 -3.58
C SER A 205 -1.17 7.88 -2.52
N ILE A 206 -0.60 6.74 -2.87
CA ILE A 206 0.09 5.84 -1.95
C ILE A 206 1.33 6.52 -1.36
N GLY A 207 2.15 7.15 -2.20
CA GLY A 207 3.36 7.82 -1.70
C GLY A 207 3.05 8.89 -0.64
N TRP A 208 2.01 9.70 -0.85
CA TRP A 208 1.55 10.67 0.15
C TRP A 208 1.05 9.96 1.41
N GLY A 209 0.32 8.86 1.27
CA GLY A 209 -0.11 8.05 2.40
C GLY A 209 1.06 7.48 3.21
N CYS A 210 2.10 6.96 2.54
CA CYS A 210 3.31 6.44 3.20
C CYS A 210 4.06 7.54 3.99
N MET A 211 4.14 8.75 3.42
CA MET A 211 4.70 9.91 4.12
C MET A 211 3.89 10.26 5.36
N VAL A 212 2.56 10.33 5.23
CA VAL A 212 1.65 10.62 6.36
C VAL A 212 1.81 9.57 7.46
N ALA A 213 1.94 8.29 7.12
CA ALA A 213 2.17 7.22 8.09
C ALA A 213 3.40 7.47 8.96
N VAL A 214 4.54 7.74 8.33
CA VAL A 214 5.81 8.00 9.03
C VAL A 214 5.74 9.29 9.85
N LEU A 215 5.21 10.37 9.27
CA LEU A 215 5.07 11.65 9.99
C LEU A 215 4.16 11.51 11.21
N SER A 216 3.04 10.79 11.09
CA SER A 216 2.11 10.61 12.21
C SER A 216 2.74 9.83 13.36
N ALA A 217 3.54 8.81 13.07
CA ALA A 217 4.29 8.08 14.10
C ALA A 217 5.33 8.98 14.78
N LEU A 218 6.08 9.78 13.99
CA LEU A 218 7.07 10.71 14.54
C LEU A 218 6.43 11.83 15.37
N MET A 219 5.34 12.41 14.89
CA MET A 219 4.60 13.43 15.65
C MET A 219 4.05 12.88 16.96
N ALA A 220 3.47 11.67 16.94
CA ALA A 220 2.95 11.04 18.16
C ALA A 220 4.08 10.70 19.14
N ARG A 221 5.26 10.29 18.68
CA ARG A 221 6.45 10.13 19.50
C ARG A 221 6.79 11.40 20.27
N ASP A 222 6.66 12.56 19.61
CA ASP A 222 6.99 13.87 20.15
C ASP A 222 5.80 14.51 20.91
N GLY A 223 4.70 13.76 21.15
CA GLY A 223 3.56 14.17 21.98
C GLY A 223 2.36 14.75 21.23
N PHE A 224 2.33 14.67 19.89
CA PHE A 224 1.14 15.09 19.12
C PHE A 224 -0.04 14.16 19.39
N THR A 225 -1.24 14.74 19.54
CA THR A 225 -2.46 13.98 19.83
C THR A 225 -3.31 13.81 18.56
N GLY A 226 -3.67 12.57 18.26
CA GLY A 226 -4.60 12.22 17.16
C GLY A 226 -6.02 11.98 17.66
N ILE A 227 -6.93 11.87 16.72
CA ILE A 227 -8.33 11.51 16.96
C ILE A 227 -8.45 10.02 17.29
N ARG A 228 -9.64 9.56 17.71
CA ARG A 228 -9.99 8.16 17.73
C ARG A 228 -10.03 7.63 16.31
N SER A 229 -9.40 6.48 16.03
CA SER A 229 -9.33 5.94 14.68
C SER A 229 -10.60 5.17 14.28
N LEU A 230 -10.78 4.95 12.98
CA LEU A 230 -11.89 4.18 12.40
C LEU A 230 -12.03 2.76 12.96
N PHE A 231 -11.03 2.23 13.61
CA PHE A 231 -11.10 0.92 14.26
C PHE A 231 -11.99 0.88 15.49
N ASP A 232 -12.39 2.04 16.02
CA ASP A 232 -13.20 2.13 17.23
C ASP A 232 -14.61 2.68 16.97
N ASP A 233 -14.76 3.63 16.07
CA ASP A 233 -16.01 4.37 15.88
C ASP A 233 -16.72 4.15 14.52
N ALA A 234 -16.07 3.44 13.60
CA ALA A 234 -16.69 3.14 12.31
C ALA A 234 -17.76 2.03 12.42
N PRO A 235 -18.83 2.06 11.60
CA PRO A 235 -19.89 1.05 11.63
C PRO A 235 -19.42 -0.39 11.45
N ASP A 236 -18.30 -0.58 10.74
CA ASP A 236 -17.73 -1.91 10.42
C ASP A 236 -16.44 -2.20 11.22
N ALA A 237 -16.18 -1.45 12.29
CA ALA A 237 -14.98 -1.58 13.15
C ALA A 237 -14.77 -2.98 13.72
N LYS A 238 -15.86 -3.76 13.93
CA LYS A 238 -15.79 -5.16 14.38
C LYS A 238 -14.88 -6.06 13.54
N ARG A 239 -14.47 -5.63 12.37
CA ARG A 239 -13.51 -6.37 11.50
C ARG A 239 -12.12 -6.52 12.11
N VAL A 240 -11.83 -5.83 13.21
CA VAL A 240 -10.57 -6.01 13.95
C VAL A 240 -10.69 -6.97 15.12
N GLU A 241 -11.89 -7.48 15.44
CA GLU A 241 -12.12 -8.40 16.56
C GLU A 241 -11.40 -9.75 16.37
N ASN A 242 -11.13 -10.15 15.11
CA ASN A 242 -10.46 -11.40 14.76
C ASN A 242 -8.97 -11.25 14.42
N LEU A 243 -8.35 -10.13 14.81
CA LEU A 243 -6.90 -9.94 14.63
C LEU A 243 -6.12 -11.03 15.40
N GLY A 244 -5.22 -11.69 14.69
CA GLY A 244 -4.45 -12.81 15.25
C GLY A 244 -5.09 -14.19 15.04
N ASP A 245 -6.39 -14.26 14.79
CA ASP A 245 -7.13 -15.50 14.52
C ASP A 245 -7.33 -15.71 13.02
N GLU A 246 -7.74 -14.66 12.30
CA GLU A 246 -7.92 -14.67 10.86
C GLU A 246 -6.90 -13.73 10.19
N TRP A 247 -6.31 -14.19 9.09
CA TRP A 247 -5.18 -13.54 8.42
C TRP A 247 -5.55 -13.10 7.00
N GLU A 248 -5.84 -11.83 6.84
CA GLU A 248 -6.23 -11.25 5.55
C GLU A 248 -5.08 -11.23 4.53
N ILE A 249 -3.84 -11.19 4.97
CA ILE A 249 -2.65 -11.27 4.11
C ILE A 249 -2.62 -12.54 3.25
N LEU A 250 -3.28 -13.63 3.69
CA LEU A 250 -3.38 -14.88 2.94
C LEU A 250 -4.33 -14.79 1.74
N ASN A 251 -5.21 -13.79 1.70
CA ASN A 251 -6.25 -13.60 0.68
C ASN A 251 -5.83 -12.62 -0.44
N LEU A 252 -4.56 -12.21 -0.46
CA LEU A 252 -3.99 -11.32 -1.48
C LEU A 252 -3.88 -12.04 -2.83
N TYR A 253 -3.86 -11.25 -3.91
CA TYR A 253 -3.42 -11.70 -5.22
C TYR A 253 -2.21 -10.90 -5.69
N PHE A 254 -1.31 -11.56 -6.42
CA PHE A 254 -0.20 -10.95 -7.13
C PHE A 254 -0.56 -10.78 -8.60
N LYS A 255 -0.13 -9.69 -9.23
CA LYS A 255 -0.49 -9.36 -10.59
C LYS A 255 0.53 -9.89 -11.59
N PRO A 256 0.12 -10.64 -12.62
CA PRO A 256 1.02 -11.09 -13.67
C PRO A 256 1.29 -10.04 -14.76
N TYR A 257 0.53 -8.93 -14.77
CA TYR A 257 0.64 -7.87 -15.78
C TYR A 257 0.65 -6.49 -15.11
N ALA A 258 1.42 -5.56 -15.68
CA ALA A 258 1.48 -4.15 -15.25
C ALA A 258 0.22 -3.39 -15.69
N ALA A 259 -0.90 -3.67 -15.05
CA ALA A 259 -2.19 -3.06 -15.35
C ALA A 259 -3.15 -3.16 -14.17
N CYS A 260 -4.14 -2.29 -14.16
CA CYS A 260 -5.25 -2.34 -13.22
C CYS A 260 -5.86 -3.75 -13.16
N ARG A 261 -6.19 -4.21 -11.95
CA ARG A 261 -6.81 -5.53 -11.73
C ARG A 261 -8.03 -5.78 -12.63
N TRP A 262 -8.78 -4.77 -12.96
CA TRP A 262 -9.97 -4.87 -13.79
C TRP A 262 -9.65 -5.30 -15.23
N GLY A 263 -8.48 -4.92 -15.75
CA GLY A 263 -8.03 -5.32 -17.08
C GLY A 263 -7.40 -6.72 -17.17
N GLN A 264 -6.92 -7.27 -16.04
CA GLN A 264 -6.16 -8.53 -16.01
C GLN A 264 -6.87 -9.71 -16.71
N PRO A 265 -8.18 -9.98 -16.48
CA PRO A 265 -8.87 -11.09 -17.14
C PRO A 265 -8.92 -10.94 -18.66
N ALA A 266 -9.07 -9.71 -19.16
CA ALA A 266 -9.10 -9.45 -20.60
C ALA A 266 -7.73 -9.73 -21.25
N VAL A 267 -6.66 -9.26 -20.60
CA VAL A 267 -5.27 -9.52 -21.03
C VAL A 267 -4.97 -11.02 -21.03
N ALA A 268 -5.27 -11.71 -19.94
CA ALA A 268 -5.06 -13.16 -19.82
C ALA A 268 -5.86 -13.94 -20.88
N GLY A 269 -7.12 -13.54 -21.11
CA GLY A 269 -7.97 -14.15 -22.14
C GLY A 269 -7.43 -13.94 -23.55
N ALA A 270 -6.98 -12.73 -23.87
CA ALA A 270 -6.39 -12.44 -25.18
C ALA A 270 -5.11 -13.25 -25.43
N ILE A 271 -4.20 -13.29 -24.44
CA ILE A 271 -2.97 -14.09 -24.51
C ILE A 271 -3.29 -15.58 -24.71
N LYS A 272 -4.28 -16.10 -23.96
CA LYS A 272 -4.69 -17.51 -24.10
C LYS A 272 -5.22 -17.80 -25.51
N ILE A 273 -6.11 -16.97 -26.06
CA ILE A 273 -6.67 -17.14 -27.40
C ILE A 273 -5.57 -17.14 -28.46
N VAL A 274 -4.67 -16.17 -28.39
CA VAL A 274 -3.53 -16.06 -29.32
C VAL A 274 -2.67 -17.33 -29.28
N ARG A 275 -2.36 -17.84 -28.10
CA ARG A 275 -1.55 -19.06 -27.93
C ARG A 275 -2.27 -20.31 -28.42
N ASP A 276 -3.52 -20.50 -28.02
CA ASP A 276 -4.30 -21.71 -28.35
C ASP A 276 -4.54 -21.83 -29.87
N HIS A 277 -4.68 -20.71 -30.57
CA HIS A 277 -4.99 -20.67 -31.99
C HIS A 277 -3.79 -20.23 -32.84
N GLN A 278 -2.62 -20.00 -32.24
CA GLN A 278 -1.38 -19.56 -32.94
C GLN A 278 -1.61 -18.33 -33.85
N LEU A 279 -2.40 -17.37 -33.37
CA LEU A 279 -2.77 -16.17 -34.13
C LEU A 279 -1.59 -15.21 -34.28
N THR A 280 -1.51 -14.56 -35.44
CA THR A 280 -0.63 -13.41 -35.67
C THR A 280 -1.43 -12.10 -35.61
N PRO A 281 -0.82 -10.94 -35.31
CA PRO A 281 -1.52 -9.66 -35.17
C PRO A 281 -2.39 -9.30 -36.39
N ASP A 282 -1.93 -9.60 -37.59
CA ASP A 282 -2.63 -9.32 -38.86
C ASP A 282 -3.91 -10.15 -39.06
N GLN A 283 -4.06 -11.25 -38.33
CA GLN A 283 -5.26 -12.09 -38.36
C GLN A 283 -6.35 -11.57 -37.42
N VAL A 284 -6.04 -10.63 -36.54
CA VAL A 284 -7.00 -10.07 -35.56
C VAL A 284 -7.69 -8.83 -36.14
N LYS A 285 -8.97 -8.95 -36.52
CA LYS A 285 -9.74 -7.81 -37.06
C LYS A 285 -10.27 -6.87 -35.98
N HIS A 286 -10.72 -7.43 -34.87
CA HIS A 286 -11.22 -6.65 -33.72
C HIS A 286 -11.23 -7.50 -32.45
N ILE A 287 -11.12 -6.83 -31.31
CA ILE A 287 -11.26 -7.44 -29.98
C ILE A 287 -12.51 -6.85 -29.31
N ARG A 288 -13.41 -7.69 -28.81
CA ARG A 288 -14.56 -7.26 -28.04
C ARG A 288 -14.48 -7.81 -26.64
N VAL A 289 -14.34 -6.92 -25.65
CA VAL A 289 -14.33 -7.25 -24.23
C VAL A 289 -15.69 -6.90 -23.63
N ARG A 290 -16.36 -7.88 -23.00
CA ARG A 290 -17.56 -7.63 -22.17
C ARG A 290 -17.13 -7.54 -20.73
N ILE A 291 -17.34 -6.39 -20.11
CA ILE A 291 -16.85 -6.08 -18.77
C ILE A 291 -17.85 -5.17 -18.04
N PHE A 292 -17.72 -5.03 -16.72
CA PHE A 292 -18.57 -4.12 -15.95
C PHE A 292 -18.28 -2.65 -16.24
N GLN A 293 -19.27 -1.78 -15.99
CA GLN A 293 -19.25 -0.38 -16.41
C GLN A 293 -18.04 0.41 -15.93
N ALA A 294 -17.62 0.24 -14.65
CA ALA A 294 -16.47 0.96 -14.13
C ALA A 294 -15.16 0.57 -14.85
N ALA A 295 -14.98 -0.72 -15.18
CA ALA A 295 -13.82 -1.17 -15.94
C ALA A 295 -13.84 -0.70 -17.39
N ALA A 296 -15.02 -0.51 -17.99
CA ALA A 296 -15.13 0.06 -19.33
C ALA A 296 -14.67 1.53 -19.42
N ARG A 297 -14.52 2.20 -18.27
CA ARG A 297 -13.97 3.57 -18.18
C ARG A 297 -12.44 3.61 -18.06
N LEU A 298 -11.77 2.46 -17.96
CA LEU A 298 -10.30 2.44 -17.97
C LEU A 298 -9.80 3.12 -19.26
N PRO A 299 -8.83 4.03 -19.18
CA PRO A 299 -8.35 4.74 -20.35
C PRO A 299 -7.66 3.77 -21.31
N ASN A 300 -8.10 3.79 -22.54
CA ASN A 300 -7.46 3.08 -23.63
C ASN A 300 -6.48 4.04 -24.31
N ARG A 301 -5.19 3.86 -24.06
CA ARG A 301 -4.14 4.48 -24.87
C ARG A 301 -3.77 3.52 -25.98
N TYR A 302 -3.59 4.07 -27.17
CA TYR A 302 -3.01 3.34 -28.28
C TYR A 302 -1.52 3.66 -28.27
N PRO A 303 -0.66 2.79 -27.72
CA PRO A 303 0.77 3.03 -27.74
C PRO A 303 1.26 3.05 -29.20
N ARG A 304 2.19 3.96 -29.50
CA ARG A 304 2.81 4.06 -30.84
C ARG A 304 3.80 2.93 -31.08
N ASP A 305 4.36 2.41 -30.00
CA ASP A 305 5.33 1.32 -29.99
C ASP A 305 5.30 0.57 -28.65
N THR A 306 6.17 -0.43 -28.50
CA THR A 306 6.26 -1.24 -27.27
C THR A 306 6.87 -0.50 -26.08
N GLU A 307 7.54 0.64 -26.30
CA GLU A 307 8.11 1.44 -25.22
C GLU A 307 7.05 2.36 -24.58
N GLU A 308 6.02 2.74 -25.34
CA GLU A 308 4.86 3.48 -24.81
C GLU A 308 3.85 2.58 -24.12
N ALA A 309 3.88 1.28 -24.35
CA ALA A 309 2.90 0.33 -23.82
C ALA A 309 3.20 -0.05 -22.37
#